data_40ac4f80ec69a76583f59dca54037e66
#
_entry.id   40ac4f80ec69a76583f59dca54037e66
#
_cell.length_a   1.000
_cell.length_b   1.000
_cell.length_c   1.000
_cell.angle_alpha   90.00
_cell.angle_beta   90.00
_cell.angle_gamma   90.00
#
_symmetry.space_group_name_H-M   'P 1'
#
loop_
_entity.id
_entity.type
_entity.pdbx_description
1 polymer ?
#
loop_
_entity_poly.entity_id
_entity_poly.type
_entity_poly.pdbx_seq_one_letter_code
_entity_poly.pdbx_strand_id
1 'polypeptide(L)'
;MTVEFHPQPSNVRPSHREPHAHASTQPFRYPLERPFVEPDHHRLPAYRDVTTEEWASAQWQRAHTVKNLKEFRQAFGDHLSDELYADIERDQQERATMSMLIPPQMINTMDESDLYADPVRRYMAPAYSEREPEWPSHPMASRDSLHEADMWAVEGLTHRYPTKVLAELIPTCPQYCGHCTRMDLVGNDTIQVLK
;
A
#
# COMPACT_ATOMS: atom_id res chain seq x y z
N MET A 1 -5.74 18.65 -40.94
CA MET A 1 -4.58 19.03 -40.14
C MET A 1 -3.77 17.76 -39.89
N THR A 2 -2.67 17.64 -40.61
CA THR A 2 -1.77 16.48 -40.53
C THR A 2 -0.77 16.76 -39.40
N VAL A 3 -0.75 15.92 -38.36
CA VAL A 3 0.21 16.04 -37.28
C VAL A 3 1.49 15.34 -37.73
N GLU A 4 2.53 16.12 -37.98
CA GLU A 4 3.86 15.56 -38.25
C GLU A 4 4.49 15.05 -36.97
N PHE A 5 4.76 13.76 -36.94
CA PHE A 5 5.49 13.10 -35.88
C PHE A 5 7.00 13.36 -36.08
N HIS A 6 7.59 14.19 -35.23
CA HIS A 6 9.06 14.31 -35.17
C HIS A 6 9.61 13.18 -34.28
N PRO A 7 10.47 12.30 -34.82
CA PRO A 7 11.11 11.29 -34.00
C PRO A 7 12.10 11.97 -33.04
N GLN A 8 11.95 11.70 -31.74
CA GLN A 8 12.91 12.10 -30.72
C GLN A 8 14.26 11.40 -30.98
N PRO A 9 15.40 12.08 -30.74
CA PRO A 9 16.71 11.47 -30.94
C PRO A 9 16.85 10.26 -30.02
N SER A 10 17.17 9.12 -30.59
CA SER A 10 17.44 7.88 -29.88
C SER A 10 18.63 8.08 -28.91
N ASN A 11 18.34 8.12 -27.61
CA ASN A 11 19.35 7.99 -26.56
C ASN A 11 19.91 6.56 -26.63
N VAL A 12 20.86 6.32 -27.53
CA VAL A 12 21.70 5.13 -27.55
C VAL A 12 22.60 5.24 -26.32
N ARG A 13 22.26 4.57 -25.26
CA ARG A 13 23.18 4.38 -24.13
C ARG A 13 24.40 3.62 -24.66
N PRO A 14 25.64 4.08 -24.39
CA PRO A 14 26.83 3.36 -24.78
C PRO A 14 26.83 1.97 -24.15
N SER A 15 27.03 0.95 -24.98
CA SER A 15 27.05 -0.47 -24.61
C SER A 15 28.41 -0.90 -24.01
N HIS A 16 29.01 -0.09 -23.17
CA HIS A 16 30.14 -0.52 -22.37
C HIS A 16 29.63 -1.00 -21.01
N ARG A 17 29.04 -2.21 -21.01
CA ARG A 17 29.04 -3.00 -19.78
C ARG A 17 30.46 -3.47 -19.57
N GLU A 18 31.14 -2.87 -18.60
CA GLU A 18 32.34 -3.50 -18.04
C GLU A 18 31.96 -4.92 -17.59
N PRO A 19 32.85 -5.92 -17.82
CA PRO A 19 32.56 -7.28 -17.36
C PRO A 19 32.32 -7.21 -15.88
N HIS A 20 31.11 -7.66 -15.46
CA HIS A 20 30.69 -7.69 -14.07
C HIS A 20 31.79 -8.36 -13.25
N ALA A 21 32.46 -7.62 -12.39
CA ALA A 21 33.28 -8.17 -11.33
C ALA A 21 32.51 -9.31 -10.69
N HIS A 22 33.14 -10.47 -10.53
CA HIS A 22 32.53 -11.70 -10.06
C HIS A 22 31.53 -11.40 -8.93
N ALA A 23 30.26 -11.68 -9.19
CA ALA A 23 29.23 -11.46 -8.20
C ALA A 23 29.62 -12.16 -6.92
N SER A 24 29.74 -11.43 -5.83
CA SER A 24 30.04 -12.00 -4.52
C SER A 24 29.06 -13.14 -4.28
N THR A 25 29.54 -14.31 -3.92
CA THR A 25 28.71 -15.45 -3.54
C THR A 25 28.04 -15.25 -2.18
N GLN A 26 28.42 -14.19 -1.46
CA GLN A 26 27.77 -13.82 -0.20
C GLN A 26 26.61 -12.86 -0.46
N PRO A 27 25.49 -13.03 0.25
CA PRO A 27 24.38 -12.08 0.20
C PRO A 27 24.85 -10.67 0.54
N PHE A 28 24.38 -9.68 -0.23
CA PHE A 28 24.68 -8.28 0.08
C PHE A 28 24.14 -7.94 1.47
N ARG A 29 25.00 -7.44 2.35
CA ARG A 29 24.61 -6.92 3.64
C ARG A 29 24.44 -5.42 3.53
N TYR A 30 23.21 -4.95 3.74
CA TYR A 30 22.95 -3.53 3.85
C TYR A 30 23.61 -3.00 5.13
N PRO A 31 24.41 -1.93 5.05
CA PRO A 31 24.91 -1.26 6.24
C PRO A 31 23.72 -0.58 6.93
N LEU A 32 23.14 -1.26 7.89
CA LEU A 32 22.10 -0.67 8.75
C LEU A 32 22.79 0.21 9.79
N GLU A 33 22.60 1.50 9.73
CA GLU A 33 23.11 2.44 10.73
C GLU A 33 22.38 2.28 12.06
N ARG A 34 21.14 1.77 12.03
CA ARG A 34 20.30 1.53 13.21
C ARG A 34 19.60 0.18 13.10
N PRO A 35 19.45 -0.54 14.21
CA PRO A 35 18.58 -1.73 14.21
C PRO A 35 17.14 -1.29 13.95
N PHE A 36 16.38 -2.09 13.20
CA PHE A 36 14.93 -1.93 13.13
C PHE A 36 14.36 -2.36 14.48
N VAL A 37 13.74 -1.43 15.16
CA VAL A 37 13.04 -1.65 16.42
C VAL A 37 11.59 -1.30 16.20
N GLU A 38 10.69 -2.21 16.52
CA GLU A 38 9.26 -1.93 16.52
C GLU A 38 8.97 -0.89 17.62
N PRO A 39 8.25 0.20 17.32
CA PRO A 39 7.84 1.16 18.33
C PRO A 39 6.97 0.51 19.40
N ASP A 40 7.07 0.99 20.64
CA ASP A 40 6.21 0.54 21.72
C ASP A 40 4.75 0.89 21.42
N HIS A 41 3.89 -0.12 21.28
CA HIS A 41 2.47 0.08 20.95
C HIS A 41 1.69 0.74 22.08
N HIS A 42 2.13 0.63 23.35
CA HIS A 42 1.46 1.25 24.50
C HIS A 42 1.47 2.79 24.45
N ARG A 43 2.30 3.40 23.60
CA ARG A 43 2.29 4.85 23.36
C ARG A 43 1.00 5.34 22.72
N LEU A 44 0.29 4.47 21.98
CA LEU A 44 -0.95 4.80 21.30
C LEU A 44 -2.17 4.56 22.20
N PRO A 45 -3.12 5.52 22.27
CA PRO A 45 -4.26 5.44 23.18
C PRO A 45 -5.06 4.14 23.11
N ALA A 46 -5.34 3.63 21.89
CA ALA A 46 -6.12 2.41 21.71
C ALA A 46 -5.39 1.12 22.13
N TYR A 47 -4.06 1.16 22.25
CA TYR A 47 -3.26 -0.04 22.48
C TYR A 47 -2.54 -0.01 23.84
N ARG A 48 -2.85 0.97 24.68
CA ARG A 48 -2.17 1.19 25.97
C ARG A 48 -2.23 -0.02 26.90
N ASP A 49 -3.34 -0.72 26.90
CA ASP A 49 -3.58 -1.84 27.82
C ASP A 49 -3.46 -3.22 27.14
N VAL A 50 -2.97 -3.24 25.89
CA VAL A 50 -2.83 -4.48 25.11
C VAL A 50 -1.58 -5.23 25.55
N THR A 51 -1.73 -6.51 25.91
CA THR A 51 -0.60 -7.35 26.33
C THR A 51 0.32 -7.69 25.16
N THR A 52 1.58 -8.05 25.46
CA THR A 52 2.54 -8.50 24.44
C THR A 52 2.04 -9.74 23.69
N GLU A 53 1.37 -10.66 24.36
CA GLU A 53 0.80 -11.87 23.77
C GLU A 53 -0.33 -11.56 22.80
N GLU A 54 -1.24 -10.66 23.17
CA GLU A 54 -2.29 -10.17 22.29
C GLU A 54 -1.71 -9.46 21.07
N TRP A 55 -0.77 -8.54 21.31
CA TRP A 55 -0.10 -7.81 20.24
C TRP A 55 0.58 -8.72 19.22
N ALA A 56 1.23 -9.78 19.66
CA ALA A 56 1.88 -10.76 18.82
C ALA A 56 0.90 -11.71 18.10
N SER A 57 -0.38 -11.70 18.48
CA SER A 57 -1.38 -12.59 17.89
C SER A 57 -1.90 -12.07 16.55
N ALA A 58 -1.68 -12.82 15.48
CA ALA A 58 -2.25 -12.50 14.18
C ALA A 58 -3.79 -12.47 14.17
N GLN A 59 -4.44 -13.25 15.04
CA GLN A 59 -5.89 -13.23 15.18
C GLN A 59 -6.35 -11.93 15.84
N TRP A 60 -5.65 -11.47 16.87
CA TRP A 60 -5.92 -10.21 17.55
C TRP A 60 -5.72 -9.03 16.58
N GLN A 61 -4.61 -9.00 15.84
CA GLN A 61 -4.32 -7.98 14.83
C GLN A 61 -5.46 -7.86 13.79
N ARG A 62 -5.95 -8.98 13.28
CA ARG A 62 -7.07 -8.99 12.33
C ARG A 62 -8.39 -8.51 12.96
N ALA A 63 -8.67 -8.91 14.20
CA ALA A 63 -9.89 -8.49 14.89
C ALA A 63 -9.94 -7.00 15.19
N HIS A 64 -8.78 -6.38 15.42
CA HIS A 64 -8.63 -4.97 15.77
C HIS A 64 -8.14 -4.09 14.60
N THR A 65 -8.21 -4.60 13.37
CA THR A 65 -7.90 -3.81 12.18
C THR A 65 -8.82 -2.60 12.06
N VAL A 66 -8.24 -1.43 11.88
CA VAL A 66 -8.93 -0.16 11.67
C VAL A 66 -9.60 -0.15 10.30
N LYS A 67 -10.92 0.06 10.26
CA LYS A 67 -11.76 -0.04 9.04
C LYS A 67 -12.39 1.27 8.60
N ASN A 68 -12.31 2.27 9.43
CA ASN A 68 -12.89 3.58 9.16
C ASN A 68 -12.16 4.68 9.95
N LEU A 69 -12.44 5.92 9.57
CA LEU A 69 -11.79 7.09 10.15
C LEU A 69 -12.11 7.30 11.63
N LYS A 70 -13.28 6.86 12.11
CA LYS A 70 -13.62 6.92 13.53
C LYS A 70 -12.72 5.99 14.35
N GLU A 71 -12.48 4.77 13.87
CA GLU A 71 -11.55 3.82 14.51
C GLU A 71 -10.09 4.32 14.41
N PHE A 72 -9.74 4.97 13.30
CA PHE A 72 -8.45 5.62 13.13
C PHE A 72 -8.24 6.73 14.18
N ARG A 73 -9.25 7.57 14.41
CA ARG A 73 -9.25 8.56 15.48
C ARG A 73 -9.11 7.92 16.86
N GLN A 74 -9.78 6.81 17.10
CA GLN A 74 -9.66 6.09 18.37
C GLN A 74 -8.24 5.55 18.59
N ALA A 75 -7.57 5.11 17.53
CA ALA A 75 -6.20 4.60 17.63
C ALA A 75 -5.22 5.69 18.09
N PHE A 76 -5.32 6.89 17.56
CA PHE A 76 -4.41 7.99 17.84
C PHE A 76 -4.88 8.96 18.92
N GLY A 77 -6.19 9.03 19.19
CA GLY A 77 -6.74 10.02 20.12
C GLY A 77 -6.43 11.45 19.68
N ASP A 78 -5.92 12.24 20.63
CA ASP A 78 -5.60 13.66 20.42
C ASP A 78 -4.38 13.91 19.51
N HIS A 79 -3.60 12.86 19.18
CA HIS A 79 -2.52 12.98 18.19
C HIS A 79 -3.05 13.22 16.77
N LEU A 80 -4.28 12.81 16.47
CA LEU A 80 -4.93 13.11 15.20
C LEU A 80 -5.68 14.44 15.29
N SER A 81 -5.14 15.50 14.70
CA SER A 81 -5.78 16.82 14.69
C SER A 81 -7.13 16.80 13.95
N ASP A 82 -8.01 17.73 14.29
CA ASP A 82 -9.31 17.86 13.62
C ASP A 82 -9.17 18.24 12.15
N GLU A 83 -8.14 19.03 11.83
CA GLU A 83 -7.84 19.41 10.44
C GLU A 83 -7.44 18.19 9.60
N LEU A 84 -6.50 17.37 10.10
CA LEU A 84 -6.09 16.16 9.39
C LEU A 84 -7.24 15.15 9.29
N TYR A 85 -8.05 15.03 10.35
CA TYR A 85 -9.24 14.18 10.32
C TYR A 85 -10.20 14.61 9.19
N ALA A 86 -10.54 15.90 9.13
CA ALA A 86 -11.45 16.41 8.10
C ALA A 86 -10.87 16.27 6.69
N ASP A 87 -9.56 16.42 6.55
CA ASP A 87 -8.88 16.29 5.26
C ASP A 87 -8.84 14.83 4.76
N ILE A 88 -8.60 13.87 5.65
CA ILE A 88 -8.72 12.43 5.34
C ILE A 88 -10.18 12.07 5.05
N GLU A 89 -11.13 12.57 5.84
CA GLU A 89 -12.56 12.32 5.62
C GLU A 89 -13.00 12.77 4.23
N ARG A 90 -12.56 13.94 3.82
CA ARG A 90 -12.83 14.46 2.48
C ARG A 90 -12.22 13.57 1.40
N ASP A 91 -10.99 13.08 1.60
CA ASP A 91 -10.37 12.16 0.65
C ASP A 91 -11.16 10.87 0.52
N GLN A 92 -11.60 10.31 1.64
CA GLN A 92 -12.41 9.09 1.65
C GLN A 92 -13.76 9.26 0.93
N GLN A 93 -14.35 10.45 0.97
CA GLN A 93 -15.62 10.75 0.32
C GLN A 93 -15.49 11.05 -1.17
N GLU A 94 -14.42 11.73 -1.57
CA GLU A 94 -14.31 12.29 -2.93
C GLU A 94 -13.35 11.53 -3.84
N ARG A 95 -12.31 10.87 -3.29
CA ARG A 95 -11.19 10.36 -4.08
C ARG A 95 -10.73 8.94 -3.76
N ALA A 96 -10.98 8.44 -2.58
CA ALA A 96 -10.50 7.12 -2.20
C ALA A 96 -11.11 6.04 -3.09
N THR A 97 -10.26 5.17 -3.63
CA THR A 97 -10.66 4.05 -4.48
C THR A 97 -10.89 2.77 -3.68
N MET A 98 -10.42 2.73 -2.45
CA MET A 98 -10.56 1.60 -1.52
C MET A 98 -10.96 2.09 -0.14
N SER A 99 -11.71 1.28 0.58
CA SER A 99 -12.02 1.51 1.99
C SER A 99 -10.76 1.41 2.86
N MET A 100 -10.80 2.01 4.05
CA MET A 100 -9.72 1.87 5.02
C MET A 100 -9.66 0.44 5.56
N LEU A 101 -8.46 -0.12 5.63
CA LEU A 101 -8.17 -1.41 6.27
C LEU A 101 -6.71 -1.40 6.72
N ILE A 102 -6.46 -1.05 7.98
CA ILE A 102 -5.11 -0.84 8.51
C ILE A 102 -4.95 -1.65 9.80
N PRO A 103 -4.09 -2.69 9.81
CA PRO A 103 -3.88 -3.47 11.03
C PRO A 103 -3.15 -2.66 12.11
N PRO A 104 -3.35 -2.98 13.40
CA PRO A 104 -2.74 -2.27 14.52
C PRO A 104 -1.20 -2.14 14.42
N GLN A 105 -0.52 -3.19 13.95
CA GLN A 105 0.93 -3.13 13.75
C GLN A 105 1.33 -2.05 12.74
N MET A 106 0.57 -1.86 11.67
CA MET A 106 0.83 -0.79 10.70
C MET A 106 0.54 0.59 11.29
N ILE A 107 -0.54 0.73 12.08
CA ILE A 107 -0.84 1.95 12.84
C ILE A 107 0.34 2.29 13.75
N ASN A 108 0.92 1.29 14.42
CA ASN A 108 2.05 1.49 15.34
C ASN A 108 3.34 1.94 14.64
N THR A 109 3.49 1.78 13.34
CA THR A 109 4.66 2.30 12.61
C THR A 109 4.57 3.78 12.27
N MET A 110 3.39 4.38 12.41
CA MET A 110 3.19 5.80 12.12
C MET A 110 3.74 6.69 13.26
N ASP A 111 4.29 7.84 12.90
CA ASP A 111 4.78 8.82 13.88
C ASP A 111 3.60 9.65 14.41
N GLU A 112 3.19 9.39 15.64
CA GLU A 112 2.09 10.11 16.29
C GLU A 112 2.40 11.57 16.57
N SER A 113 3.67 11.96 16.59
CA SER A 113 4.08 13.35 16.81
C SER A 113 3.89 14.23 15.58
N ASP A 114 3.90 13.64 14.39
CA ASP A 114 3.67 14.34 13.12
C ASP A 114 2.97 13.44 12.09
N LEU A 115 1.71 13.13 12.35
CA LEU A 115 0.91 12.33 11.44
C LEU A 115 0.74 12.98 10.06
N TYR A 116 0.83 14.31 9.97
CA TYR A 116 0.69 14.99 8.69
C TYR A 116 1.87 14.68 7.75
N ALA A 117 3.10 14.67 8.25
CA ALA A 117 4.30 14.36 7.48
C ALA A 117 4.61 12.85 7.42
N ASP A 118 3.96 12.03 8.24
CA ASP A 118 4.26 10.60 8.31
C ASP A 118 4.02 9.86 6.99
N PRO A 119 5.04 9.22 6.40
CA PRO A 119 4.91 8.57 5.09
C PRO A 119 4.01 7.34 5.10
N VAL A 120 3.91 6.63 6.23
CA VAL A 120 3.04 5.45 6.36
C VAL A 120 1.58 5.88 6.42
N ARG A 121 1.26 6.91 7.22
CA ARG A 121 -0.07 7.49 7.25
C ARG A 121 -0.47 7.99 5.86
N ARG A 122 0.40 8.75 5.17
CA ARG A 122 0.15 9.27 3.82
C ARG A 122 -0.14 8.15 2.81
N TYR A 123 0.51 7.03 2.99
CA TYR A 123 0.33 5.85 2.14
C TYR A 123 -0.95 5.07 2.45
N MET A 124 -1.30 4.92 3.76
CA MET A 124 -2.41 4.09 4.22
C MET A 124 -3.73 4.86 4.36
N ALA A 125 -3.65 6.13 4.71
CA ALA A 125 -4.78 7.04 4.92
C ALA A 125 -4.45 8.42 4.34
N PRO A 126 -4.40 8.56 3.01
CA PRO A 126 -4.05 9.83 2.36
C PRO A 126 -5.06 10.92 2.72
N ALA A 127 -4.60 12.16 2.75
CA ALA A 127 -5.42 13.34 2.92
C ALA A 127 -5.70 13.98 1.55
N TYR A 128 -6.85 14.65 1.43
CA TYR A 128 -7.29 15.26 0.17
C TYR A 128 -6.31 16.32 -0.33
N SER A 129 -5.78 17.15 0.58
CA SER A 129 -4.81 18.21 0.26
C SER A 129 -3.46 17.70 -0.27
N GLU A 130 -3.15 16.43 -0.03
CA GLU A 130 -1.90 15.79 -0.48
C GLU A 130 -1.99 15.28 -1.92
N ARG A 131 -3.18 15.27 -2.48
CA ARG A 131 -3.37 14.83 -3.87
C ARG A 131 -3.24 16.02 -4.81
N GLU A 132 -2.34 15.91 -5.76
CA GLU A 132 -2.20 16.90 -6.83
C GLU A 132 -3.44 16.87 -7.74
N PRO A 133 -4.33 17.87 -7.67
CA PRO A 133 -5.57 17.86 -8.43
C PRO A 133 -5.34 17.97 -9.94
N GLU A 134 -4.19 18.50 -10.33
CA GLU A 134 -3.83 18.75 -11.73
C GLU A 134 -3.18 17.56 -12.43
N TRP A 135 -2.83 16.51 -11.69
CA TRP A 135 -2.32 15.30 -12.32
C TRP A 135 -3.47 14.57 -13.03
N PRO A 136 -3.51 14.60 -14.35
CA PRO A 136 -4.54 13.87 -15.06
C PRO A 136 -4.33 12.37 -14.84
N SER A 137 -5.43 11.66 -14.68
CA SER A 137 -5.37 10.19 -14.75
C SER A 137 -4.80 9.79 -16.11
N HIS A 138 -3.87 8.84 -16.11
CA HIS A 138 -3.38 8.30 -17.37
C HIS A 138 -4.56 7.71 -18.16
N PRO A 139 -4.65 7.97 -19.50
CA PRO A 139 -5.77 7.48 -20.30
C PRO A 139 -5.99 5.96 -20.22
N MET A 140 -4.93 5.23 -19.90
CA MET A 140 -4.96 3.76 -19.72
C MET A 140 -5.03 3.35 -18.24
N ALA A 141 -5.34 4.29 -17.33
CA ALA A 141 -5.47 3.95 -15.91
C ALA A 141 -6.59 2.94 -15.70
N SER A 142 -6.30 1.88 -14.97
CA SER A 142 -7.21 0.78 -14.69
C SER A 142 -7.04 0.35 -13.23
N ARG A 143 -8.12 -0.13 -12.61
CA ARG A 143 -8.07 -0.73 -11.27
C ARG A 143 -7.34 -2.07 -11.26
N ASP A 144 -7.35 -2.80 -12.38
CA ASP A 144 -6.47 -3.93 -12.69
C ASP A 144 -5.34 -3.45 -13.61
N SER A 145 -4.40 -2.68 -13.07
CA SER A 145 -3.31 -2.04 -13.82
C SER A 145 -2.33 -3.05 -14.44
N LEU A 146 -2.31 -4.27 -13.96
CA LEU A 146 -1.47 -5.34 -14.46
C LEU A 146 -2.20 -6.26 -15.46
N HIS A 147 -3.50 -6.05 -15.70
CA HIS A 147 -4.34 -6.90 -16.53
C HIS A 147 -4.28 -8.38 -16.12
N GLU A 148 -4.32 -8.63 -14.82
CA GLU A 148 -4.19 -9.99 -14.29
C GLU A 148 -5.42 -10.84 -14.64
N ALA A 149 -6.61 -10.25 -14.65
CA ALA A 149 -7.84 -10.96 -15.02
C ALA A 149 -7.79 -11.51 -16.46
N ASP A 150 -7.18 -10.78 -17.39
CA ASP A 150 -7.02 -11.21 -18.79
C ASP A 150 -6.03 -12.38 -18.93
N MET A 151 -5.23 -12.64 -17.91
CA MET A 151 -4.20 -13.69 -17.89
C MET A 151 -4.60 -14.87 -17.03
N TRP A 152 -5.86 -14.98 -16.64
CA TRP A 152 -6.35 -16.11 -15.87
C TRP A 152 -6.43 -17.37 -16.73
N ALA A 153 -5.68 -18.39 -16.32
CA ALA A 153 -5.84 -19.73 -16.88
C ALA A 153 -7.14 -20.38 -16.40
N VAL A 154 -7.50 -20.11 -15.15
CA VAL A 154 -8.80 -20.27 -14.51
C VAL A 154 -8.96 -19.12 -13.52
N GLU A 155 -10.19 -18.87 -13.06
CA GLU A 155 -10.45 -17.82 -12.08
C GLU A 155 -9.49 -17.92 -10.89
N GLY A 156 -8.78 -16.82 -10.59
CA GLY A 156 -7.80 -16.75 -9.51
C GLY A 156 -6.44 -17.40 -9.77
N LEU A 157 -6.18 -17.87 -11.00
CA LEU A 157 -4.88 -18.41 -11.40
C LEU A 157 -4.31 -17.59 -12.55
N THR A 158 -3.54 -16.56 -12.21
CA THR A 158 -2.88 -15.70 -13.21
C THR A 158 -1.63 -16.39 -13.76
N HIS A 159 -1.58 -16.61 -15.06
CA HIS A 159 -0.44 -17.21 -15.76
C HIS A 159 0.20 -16.22 -16.73
N ARG A 160 0.97 -15.29 -16.18
CA ARG A 160 1.64 -14.23 -16.94
C ARG A 160 2.99 -14.65 -17.51
N TYR A 161 3.71 -15.53 -16.83
CA TYR A 161 5.06 -15.93 -17.17
C TYR A 161 5.13 -17.43 -17.47
N PRO A 162 5.95 -17.87 -18.47
CA PRO A 162 5.98 -19.29 -18.88
C PRO A 162 6.30 -20.28 -17.76
N THR A 163 7.02 -19.81 -16.72
CA THR A 163 7.52 -20.68 -15.64
C THR A 163 6.88 -20.41 -14.28
N LYS A 164 5.94 -19.47 -14.20
CA LYS A 164 5.36 -19.03 -12.92
C LYS A 164 3.86 -18.78 -13.08
N VAL A 165 3.11 -19.19 -12.08
CA VAL A 165 1.72 -18.82 -11.89
C VAL A 165 1.54 -18.16 -10.53
N LEU A 166 0.58 -17.24 -10.45
CA LEU A 166 0.11 -16.69 -9.20
C LEU A 166 -1.25 -17.31 -8.91
N ALA A 167 -1.32 -18.09 -7.83
CA ALA A 167 -2.58 -18.64 -7.33
C ALA A 167 -3.11 -17.75 -6.21
N GLU A 168 -4.28 -17.17 -6.42
CA GLU A 168 -5.00 -16.40 -5.41
C GLU A 168 -5.87 -17.36 -4.59
N LEU A 169 -5.38 -17.66 -3.39
CA LEU A 169 -6.04 -18.63 -2.51
C LEU A 169 -7.19 -18.01 -1.71
N ILE A 170 -7.13 -16.69 -1.50
CA ILE A 170 -8.18 -15.92 -0.82
C ILE A 170 -8.26 -14.52 -1.44
N PRO A 171 -9.46 -13.96 -1.67
CA PRO A 171 -9.64 -12.61 -2.22
C PRO A 171 -9.56 -11.52 -1.15
N THR A 172 -8.83 -11.75 -0.08
CA THR A 172 -8.74 -10.83 1.07
C THR A 172 -7.31 -10.43 1.32
N CYS A 173 -7.08 -9.14 1.44
CA CYS A 173 -5.81 -8.58 1.89
C CYS A 173 -5.87 -8.27 3.39
N PRO A 174 -4.78 -8.44 4.14
CA PRO A 174 -4.75 -8.04 5.55
C PRO A 174 -4.80 -6.53 5.75
N GLN A 175 -4.46 -5.77 4.72
CA GLN A 175 -4.51 -4.31 4.70
C GLN A 175 -4.78 -3.80 3.28
N TYR A 176 -5.42 -2.63 3.16
CA TYR A 176 -5.53 -1.93 1.89
C TYR A 176 -4.50 -0.81 1.83
N CYS A 177 -3.89 -0.65 0.69
CA CYS A 177 -2.80 0.33 0.50
C CYS A 177 -3.05 1.20 -0.74
N GLY A 178 -2.54 2.43 -0.70
CA GLY A 178 -2.76 3.44 -1.75
C GLY A 178 -2.23 3.08 -3.15
N HIS A 179 -1.36 2.08 -3.23
CA HIS A 179 -0.76 1.61 -4.49
C HIS A 179 -1.24 0.21 -4.89
N CYS A 180 -2.47 -0.13 -4.53
CA CYS A 180 -2.99 -1.44 -4.87
C CYS A 180 -3.10 -1.62 -6.38
N THR A 181 -2.39 -2.60 -6.93
CA THR A 181 -2.48 -2.99 -8.35
C THR A 181 -3.59 -4.00 -8.61
N ARG A 182 -4.29 -4.43 -7.57
CA ARG A 182 -5.29 -5.52 -7.59
C ARG A 182 -6.61 -5.07 -6.96
N MET A 183 -7.00 -3.80 -7.16
CA MET A 183 -8.20 -3.22 -6.53
C MET A 183 -9.48 -3.97 -6.89
N ASP A 184 -9.54 -4.55 -8.08
CA ASP A 184 -10.71 -5.32 -8.54
C ASP A 184 -10.65 -6.80 -8.14
N LEU A 185 -9.52 -7.25 -7.60
CA LEU A 185 -9.31 -8.65 -7.22
C LEU A 185 -9.29 -8.88 -5.71
N VAL A 186 -9.30 -7.80 -4.92
CA VAL A 186 -9.29 -7.88 -3.45
C VAL A 186 -10.32 -6.93 -2.84
N GLY A 187 -10.99 -7.36 -1.79
CA GLY A 187 -11.98 -6.55 -1.06
C GLY A 187 -13.40 -7.12 -1.12
N ASN A 188 -14.35 -6.38 -0.53
CA ASN A 188 -15.72 -6.87 -0.35
C ASN A 188 -16.54 -6.92 -1.65
N ASP A 189 -16.22 -6.04 -2.61
CA ASP A 189 -16.98 -5.86 -3.86
C ASP A 189 -16.30 -6.54 -5.07
N THR A 190 -15.32 -7.39 -4.79
CA THR A 190 -14.53 -8.06 -5.83
C THR A 190 -15.17 -9.39 -6.26
N ILE A 191 -14.76 -9.89 -7.41
CA ILE A 191 -15.10 -11.23 -7.89
C ILE A 191 -14.63 -12.23 -6.82
N GLN A 192 -15.57 -12.99 -6.28
CA GLN A 192 -15.23 -14.02 -5.29
C GLN A 192 -14.59 -15.20 -5.99
N VAL A 193 -13.29 -15.29 -5.89
CA VAL A 193 -12.48 -16.31 -6.56
C VAL A 193 -12.73 -17.71 -6.00
N LEU A 194 -13.14 -17.83 -4.75
CA LEU A 194 -13.45 -19.12 -4.11
C LEU A 194 -14.75 -18.98 -3.30
N LYS A 195 -15.80 -19.60 -3.78
CA LYS A 195 -17.03 -19.83 -3.01
C LYS A 195 -16.96 -21.17 -2.32
#